data_63ec21ff79f4477027ae92ec17070d02
#
_entry.id   63ec21ff79f4477027ae92ec17070d02
#
_cell.length_a   1.000
_cell.length_b   1.000
_cell.length_c   1.000
_cell.angle_alpha   90.00
_cell.angle_beta   90.00
_cell.angle_gamma   90.00
#
_symmetry.space_group_name_H-M   'P 1'
#
loop_
_entity.id
_entity.type
_entity.pdbx_description
1 polymer ?
#
loop_
_entity_poly.entity_id
_entity_poly.type
_entity_poly.pdbx_seq_one_letter_code
_entity_poly.pdbx_strand_id
1 'polypeptide(L)'
;MLLVYTHKISPRLSYIFKHIFENMLNLPVQFTTAVEAFVAHSGPKMSYTTKPLGDEFFIAAHPLLFERGINDIQIVQSDWEELPCFFKTAKESSLPFDLFAASFFLLSRYEEMGPQLKSEKGLFDAKQSIALKEGFFEQPLIDLWVAKLYGLMSEVFADLPPLSKKKPQKKLIVDVPLAFQYSHRSLLVVIEQFFKALINFDFLALYKQLAVYLRIEQDPYDTFSSWVDLFKEATVTPHVFFRYAKSSIYETNLSIFNHSFQSRIKQTGDFYPLGLLLSAQAQLKPDQQMNKEKRDFYQLTRRQVKCCRVQFAYVPFVQLYKELVAHEFTEDFSMGYSGLLGFRASTATPFYFYDLTNEVQLPLKVAP
;
A
#
# COMPACT_ATOMS: atom_id res chain seq x y z
N MET A 1 -16.51 5.15 23.59
CA MET A 1 -15.87 3.82 23.45
C MET A 1 -16.93 2.82 23.03
N LEU A 2 -16.70 2.05 21.98
CA LEU A 2 -17.63 1.02 21.49
C LEU A 2 -17.31 -0.33 22.14
N LEU A 3 -18.32 -0.99 22.73
CA LEU A 3 -18.17 -2.37 23.22
C LEU A 3 -18.66 -3.36 22.17
N VAL A 4 -17.83 -4.33 21.81
CA VAL A 4 -18.16 -5.38 20.87
C VAL A 4 -18.23 -6.72 21.57
N TYR A 5 -19.39 -7.33 21.56
CA TYR A 5 -19.57 -8.72 22.00
C TYR A 5 -19.27 -9.70 20.87
N THR A 6 -18.49 -10.71 21.15
CA THR A 6 -18.21 -11.83 20.22
C THR A 6 -18.00 -13.13 20.99
N HIS A 7 -18.30 -14.27 20.40
CA HIS A 7 -18.09 -15.56 21.05
C HIS A 7 -16.60 -15.94 21.22
N LYS A 8 -15.72 -15.33 20.39
CA LYS A 8 -14.27 -15.57 20.44
C LYS A 8 -13.52 -14.36 19.91
N ILE A 9 -12.51 -13.92 20.60
CA ILE A 9 -11.62 -12.86 20.16
C ILE A 9 -10.45 -13.49 19.37
N SER A 10 -10.44 -13.31 18.07
CA SER A 10 -9.37 -13.80 17.18
C SER A 10 -8.39 -12.67 16.82
N PRO A 11 -7.15 -12.97 16.37
CA PRO A 11 -6.25 -11.96 15.84
C PRO A 11 -6.82 -11.20 14.65
N ARG A 12 -7.48 -11.88 13.70
CA ARG A 12 -8.12 -11.28 12.53
C ARG A 12 -9.22 -10.31 12.91
N LEU A 13 -10.10 -10.71 13.83
CA LEU A 13 -11.16 -9.86 14.36
C LEU A 13 -10.58 -8.62 15.03
N SER A 14 -9.63 -8.80 15.96
CA SER A 14 -9.00 -7.68 16.66
C SER A 14 -8.33 -6.70 15.71
N TYR A 15 -7.66 -7.20 14.68
CA TYR A 15 -7.00 -6.39 13.66
C TYR A 15 -8.00 -5.52 12.89
N ILE A 16 -9.02 -6.15 12.28
CA ILE A 16 -9.92 -5.41 11.39
C ILE A 16 -10.84 -4.44 12.14
N PHE A 17 -11.33 -4.82 13.32
CA PHE A 17 -12.16 -3.94 14.14
C PHE A 17 -11.37 -2.72 14.64
N LYS A 18 -10.13 -2.92 15.11
CA LYS A 18 -9.27 -1.79 15.50
C LYS A 18 -8.94 -0.91 14.30
N HIS A 19 -8.68 -1.48 13.14
CA HIS A 19 -8.44 -0.70 11.93
C HIS A 19 -9.65 0.18 11.59
N ILE A 20 -10.85 -0.39 11.54
CA ILE A 20 -12.05 0.35 11.17
C ILE A 20 -12.42 1.36 12.26
N PHE A 21 -12.54 0.93 13.51
CA PHE A 21 -13.04 1.81 14.56
C PHE A 21 -11.98 2.79 15.08
N GLU A 22 -10.77 2.33 15.40
CA GLU A 22 -9.75 3.20 15.99
C GLU A 22 -9.02 4.03 14.93
N ASN A 23 -8.59 3.42 13.80
CA ASN A 23 -7.78 4.13 12.81
C ASN A 23 -8.63 4.96 11.83
N MET A 24 -9.76 4.43 11.34
CA MET A 24 -10.60 5.14 10.36
C MET A 24 -11.61 6.07 11.05
N LEU A 25 -12.34 5.59 12.05
CA LEU A 25 -13.41 6.33 12.73
C LEU A 25 -12.96 7.09 13.99
N ASN A 26 -11.74 6.85 14.47
CA ASN A 26 -11.22 7.43 15.72
C ASN A 26 -12.13 7.12 16.94
N LEU A 27 -12.74 5.95 16.95
CA LEU A 27 -13.63 5.43 17.98
C LEU A 27 -12.94 4.26 18.70
N PRO A 28 -12.51 4.41 19.97
CA PRO A 28 -11.90 3.30 20.71
C PRO A 28 -12.85 2.10 20.82
N VAL A 29 -12.33 0.89 20.57
CA VAL A 29 -13.09 -0.36 20.62
C VAL A 29 -12.57 -1.29 21.69
N GLN A 30 -13.50 -1.92 22.42
CA GLN A 30 -13.22 -2.96 23.39
C GLN A 30 -14.03 -4.21 23.09
N PHE A 31 -13.44 -5.37 23.36
CA PHE A 31 -14.08 -6.66 23.11
C PHE A 31 -14.47 -7.35 24.40
N THR A 32 -15.60 -8.03 24.38
CA THR A 32 -16.03 -8.91 25.47
C THR A 32 -16.60 -10.22 24.94
N THR A 33 -16.39 -11.29 25.69
CA THR A 33 -17.04 -12.61 25.47
C THR A 33 -18.07 -12.91 26.55
N ALA A 34 -18.24 -12.00 27.53
CA ALA A 34 -19.22 -12.16 28.61
C ALA A 34 -20.50 -11.39 28.27
N VAL A 35 -21.62 -12.13 28.21
CA VAL A 35 -22.95 -11.55 27.89
C VAL A 35 -23.37 -10.55 28.97
N GLU A 36 -23.06 -10.86 30.23
CA GLU A 36 -23.40 -10.00 31.40
C GLU A 36 -22.72 -8.63 31.26
N ALA A 37 -21.44 -8.61 30.90
CA ALA A 37 -20.70 -7.38 30.66
C ALA A 37 -21.28 -6.57 29.51
N PHE A 38 -21.68 -7.25 28.43
CA PHE A 38 -22.31 -6.63 27.28
C PHE A 38 -23.69 -6.02 27.61
N VAL A 39 -24.53 -6.76 28.35
CA VAL A 39 -25.84 -6.27 28.78
C VAL A 39 -25.72 -5.09 29.73
N ALA A 40 -24.81 -5.15 30.68
CA ALA A 40 -24.58 -4.10 31.68
C ALA A 40 -23.98 -2.80 31.08
N HIS A 41 -23.42 -2.85 29.89
CA HIS A 41 -22.82 -1.67 29.25
C HIS A 41 -23.89 -0.69 28.78
N SER A 42 -23.82 0.56 29.24
CA SER A 42 -24.77 1.62 28.90
C SER A 42 -24.39 2.45 27.68
N GLY A 43 -23.12 2.36 27.22
CA GLY A 43 -22.63 3.10 26.04
C GLY A 43 -22.93 2.39 24.71
N PRO A 44 -22.38 2.91 23.60
CA PRO A 44 -22.50 2.27 22.29
C PRO A 44 -21.97 0.84 22.34
N LYS A 45 -22.79 -0.12 21.87
CA LYS A 45 -22.46 -1.54 21.87
C LYS A 45 -23.02 -2.25 20.66
N MET A 46 -22.30 -3.25 20.17
CA MET A 46 -22.73 -4.09 19.06
C MET A 46 -22.35 -5.56 19.31
N SER A 47 -23.10 -6.48 18.71
CA SER A 47 -22.73 -7.89 18.70
C SER A 47 -22.22 -8.32 17.32
N TYR A 48 -21.17 -9.14 17.34
CA TYR A 48 -20.58 -9.76 16.14
C TYR A 48 -20.52 -11.27 16.36
N THR A 49 -21.60 -11.92 16.01
CA THR A 49 -21.87 -13.33 16.30
C THR A 49 -22.69 -13.97 15.18
N THR A 50 -22.99 -15.27 15.28
CA THR A 50 -23.83 -15.95 14.30
C THR A 50 -25.32 -15.69 14.46
N LYS A 51 -25.75 -15.28 15.68
CA LYS A 51 -27.16 -14.94 16.01
C LYS A 51 -27.20 -13.76 16.95
N PRO A 52 -28.22 -12.89 16.87
CA PRO A 52 -28.37 -11.77 17.79
C PRO A 52 -28.61 -12.25 19.23
N LEU A 53 -28.28 -11.40 20.21
CA LEU A 53 -28.61 -11.61 21.63
C LEU A 53 -29.99 -11.02 22.00
N GLY A 54 -30.43 -10.00 21.27
CA GLY A 54 -31.68 -9.26 21.45
C GLY A 54 -31.85 -8.22 20.34
N ASP A 55 -32.20 -6.99 20.70
CA ASP A 55 -32.44 -5.88 19.76
C ASP A 55 -31.20 -4.96 19.58
N GLU A 56 -30.01 -5.45 19.87
CA GLU A 56 -28.77 -4.67 19.71
C GLU A 56 -28.39 -4.45 18.24
N PHE A 57 -27.46 -3.52 17.97
CA PHE A 57 -26.82 -3.41 16.69
C PHE A 57 -26.00 -4.69 16.42
N PHE A 58 -26.54 -5.56 15.59
CA PHE A 58 -26.04 -6.90 15.36
C PHE A 58 -25.47 -7.04 13.94
N ILE A 59 -24.30 -7.62 13.81
CA ILE A 59 -23.74 -8.02 12.52
C ILE A 59 -23.44 -9.53 12.55
N ALA A 60 -24.08 -10.24 11.61
CA ALA A 60 -23.90 -11.67 11.47
C ALA A 60 -22.48 -11.96 10.96
N ALA A 61 -21.71 -12.66 11.78
CA ALA A 61 -20.30 -12.90 11.58
C ALA A 61 -20.03 -14.00 10.54
N HIS A 62 -19.21 -13.68 9.54
CA HIS A 62 -18.67 -14.67 8.61
C HIS A 62 -17.52 -15.47 9.26
N PRO A 63 -17.39 -16.79 9.03
CA PRO A 63 -16.34 -17.63 9.64
C PRO A 63 -14.90 -17.13 9.43
N LEU A 64 -14.62 -16.44 8.34
CA LEU A 64 -13.28 -15.97 7.95
C LEU A 64 -12.49 -15.34 9.10
N LEU A 65 -13.14 -14.53 9.95
CA LEU A 65 -12.45 -13.86 11.05
C LEU A 65 -12.10 -14.75 12.23
N PHE A 66 -12.69 -15.97 12.31
CA PHE A 66 -12.44 -16.94 13.37
C PHE A 66 -11.58 -18.12 12.94
N GLU A 67 -11.33 -18.25 11.64
CA GLU A 67 -10.49 -19.26 11.04
C GLU A 67 -9.01 -18.90 11.12
N ARG A 68 -8.17 -19.87 10.78
CA ARG A 68 -6.73 -19.71 10.60
C ARG A 68 -6.30 -20.28 9.27
N GLY A 69 -5.20 -19.76 8.76
CA GLY A 69 -4.69 -20.21 7.45
C GLY A 69 -5.51 -19.68 6.29
N ILE A 70 -5.31 -20.25 5.12
CA ILE A 70 -5.90 -19.80 3.85
C ILE A 70 -6.79 -20.92 3.33
N ASN A 71 -8.08 -20.62 3.25
CA ASN A 71 -9.08 -21.51 2.69
C ASN A 71 -9.53 -20.99 1.32
N ASP A 72 -10.04 -21.87 0.48
CA ASP A 72 -10.69 -21.47 -0.76
C ASP A 72 -12.07 -20.87 -0.41
N ILE A 73 -12.23 -19.59 -0.72
CA ILE A 73 -13.43 -18.83 -0.42
C ILE A 73 -14.07 -18.40 -1.74
N GLN A 74 -15.26 -18.90 -1.99
CA GLN A 74 -16.07 -18.44 -3.10
C GLN A 74 -16.70 -17.09 -2.76
N ILE A 75 -16.36 -16.08 -3.55
CA ILE A 75 -16.93 -14.74 -3.43
C ILE A 75 -18.15 -14.65 -4.33
N VAL A 76 -19.30 -14.39 -3.72
CA VAL A 76 -20.53 -14.05 -4.43
C VAL A 76 -20.83 -12.59 -4.20
N GLN A 77 -20.74 -11.80 -5.24
CA GLN A 77 -21.03 -10.36 -5.20
C GLN A 77 -22.52 -10.10 -5.00
N SER A 78 -22.79 -9.05 -4.29
CA SER A 78 -24.10 -8.40 -4.14
C SER A 78 -23.88 -6.91 -4.01
N ASP A 79 -24.95 -6.14 -3.98
CA ASP A 79 -24.88 -4.68 -3.85
C ASP A 79 -25.53 -4.23 -2.55
N TRP A 80 -24.91 -3.24 -1.93
CA TRP A 80 -25.45 -2.47 -0.82
C TRP A 80 -25.60 -1.02 -1.24
N GLU A 81 -26.81 -0.64 -1.68
CA GLU A 81 -27.10 0.72 -2.15
C GLU A 81 -26.04 1.25 -3.12
N GLU A 82 -25.89 0.58 -4.25
CA GLU A 82 -24.94 0.92 -5.33
C GLU A 82 -23.46 0.62 -5.02
N LEU A 83 -23.10 0.19 -3.81
CA LEU A 83 -21.75 -0.26 -3.50
C LEU A 83 -21.65 -1.78 -3.61
N PRO A 84 -20.69 -2.30 -4.38
CA PRO A 84 -20.40 -3.72 -4.41
C PRO A 84 -20.08 -4.24 -3.00
N CYS A 85 -20.61 -5.40 -2.65
CA CYS A 85 -20.31 -6.06 -1.39
C CYS A 85 -20.32 -7.59 -1.55
N PHE A 86 -19.81 -8.32 -0.56
CA PHE A 86 -19.77 -9.77 -0.54
C PHE A 86 -19.80 -10.28 0.91
N PHE A 87 -19.93 -11.58 1.12
CA PHE A 87 -20.23 -12.19 2.44
C PHE A 87 -21.61 -11.79 2.99
N LYS A 88 -22.64 -12.06 2.17
CA LYS A 88 -24.03 -11.77 2.51
C LYS A 88 -24.42 -12.35 3.86
N THR A 89 -25.13 -11.55 4.66
CA THR A 89 -25.64 -11.91 5.99
C THR A 89 -27.11 -12.28 5.95
N ALA A 90 -27.63 -12.80 7.07
CA ALA A 90 -29.05 -13.05 7.28
C ALA A 90 -29.83 -11.73 7.46
N LYS A 91 -31.17 -11.80 7.32
CA LYS A 91 -32.05 -10.62 7.38
C LYS A 91 -32.05 -9.92 8.75
N GLU A 92 -31.72 -10.65 9.81
CA GLU A 92 -31.66 -10.12 11.18
C GLU A 92 -30.44 -9.25 11.42
N SER A 93 -29.43 -9.31 10.55
CA SER A 93 -28.23 -8.49 10.64
C SER A 93 -28.51 -7.03 10.29
N SER A 94 -27.94 -6.10 11.05
CA SER A 94 -28.03 -4.65 10.79
C SER A 94 -27.39 -4.24 9.47
N LEU A 95 -26.50 -5.07 8.91
CA LEU A 95 -25.93 -4.90 7.58
C LEU A 95 -26.26 -6.10 6.69
N PRO A 96 -26.46 -5.88 5.36
CA PRO A 96 -26.76 -6.96 4.42
C PRO A 96 -25.57 -7.87 4.10
N PHE A 97 -24.37 -7.52 4.59
CA PHE A 97 -23.15 -8.28 4.43
C PHE A 97 -22.21 -8.10 5.62
N ASP A 98 -21.25 -8.98 5.79
CA ASP A 98 -20.20 -8.84 6.81
C ASP A 98 -19.09 -7.91 6.32
N LEU A 99 -19.24 -6.63 6.62
CA LEU A 99 -18.30 -5.58 6.26
C LEU A 99 -16.90 -5.84 6.83
N PHE A 100 -16.79 -6.42 8.04
CA PHE A 100 -15.50 -6.66 8.69
C PHE A 100 -14.74 -7.79 8.01
N ALA A 101 -15.42 -8.90 7.73
CA ALA A 101 -14.81 -10.01 6.98
C ALA A 101 -14.42 -9.59 5.55
N ALA A 102 -15.28 -8.82 4.88
CA ALA A 102 -15.01 -8.30 3.54
C ALA A 102 -13.80 -7.34 3.52
N SER A 103 -13.74 -6.41 4.48
CA SER A 103 -12.61 -5.49 4.62
C SER A 103 -11.32 -6.24 4.96
N PHE A 104 -11.37 -7.24 5.84
CA PHE A 104 -10.21 -8.08 6.16
C PHE A 104 -9.70 -8.83 4.93
N PHE A 105 -10.60 -9.42 4.14
CA PHE A 105 -10.27 -10.12 2.90
C PHE A 105 -9.48 -9.22 1.93
N LEU A 106 -9.94 -7.98 1.73
CA LEU A 106 -9.31 -7.02 0.84
C LEU A 106 -7.97 -6.49 1.38
N LEU A 107 -7.92 -6.07 2.65
CA LEU A 107 -6.71 -5.50 3.26
C LEU A 107 -5.57 -6.52 3.43
N SER A 108 -5.90 -7.75 3.82
CA SER A 108 -4.90 -8.81 3.96
C SER A 108 -4.42 -9.38 2.62
N ARG A 109 -5.00 -8.92 1.51
CA ARG A 109 -4.76 -9.49 0.18
C ARG A 109 -4.99 -10.98 0.13
N TYR A 110 -6.06 -11.44 0.79
CA TYR A 110 -6.38 -12.86 0.93
C TYR A 110 -6.45 -13.57 -0.43
N GLU A 111 -7.02 -12.91 -1.45
CA GLU A 111 -7.12 -13.43 -2.80
C GLU A 111 -5.74 -13.74 -3.44
N GLU A 112 -4.67 -13.04 -3.06
CA GLU A 112 -3.33 -13.25 -3.62
C GLU A 112 -2.62 -14.47 -3.03
N MET A 113 -3.14 -15.02 -1.94
CA MET A 113 -2.57 -16.16 -1.23
C MET A 113 -3.18 -17.50 -1.67
N GLY A 114 -4.32 -17.46 -2.34
CA GLY A 114 -5.02 -18.65 -2.84
C GLY A 114 -4.31 -19.31 -4.04
N PRO A 115 -4.85 -20.44 -4.53
CA PRO A 115 -4.35 -21.15 -5.72
C PRO A 115 -4.73 -20.42 -7.01
N GLN A 116 -4.34 -19.16 -7.15
CA GLN A 116 -4.64 -18.34 -8.32
C GLN A 116 -3.64 -18.59 -9.46
N LEU A 117 -4.08 -18.31 -10.70
CA LEU A 117 -3.18 -18.26 -11.84
C LEU A 117 -2.14 -17.16 -11.61
N LYS A 118 -0.90 -17.57 -11.54
CA LYS A 118 0.23 -16.65 -11.42
C LYS A 118 0.65 -16.16 -12.79
N SER A 119 1.15 -14.94 -12.86
CA SER A 119 1.80 -14.42 -14.05
C SER A 119 3.03 -15.27 -14.43
N GLU A 120 3.60 -15.07 -15.61
CA GLU A 120 4.85 -15.72 -16.04
C GLU A 120 6.01 -15.54 -15.03
N LYS A 121 5.95 -14.47 -14.23
CA LYS A 121 6.92 -14.17 -13.17
C LYS A 121 6.58 -14.81 -11.81
N GLY A 122 5.55 -15.65 -11.74
CA GLY A 122 5.11 -16.26 -10.49
C GLY A 122 4.38 -15.33 -9.52
N LEU A 123 4.00 -14.12 -9.98
CA LEU A 123 3.29 -13.13 -9.20
C LEU A 123 1.78 -13.18 -9.48
N PHE A 124 0.99 -12.63 -8.56
CA PHE A 124 -0.45 -12.48 -8.75
C PHE A 124 -0.75 -11.58 -9.97
N ASP A 125 -1.58 -12.07 -10.88
CA ASP A 125 -2.01 -11.29 -12.04
C ASP A 125 -3.14 -10.33 -11.63
N ALA A 126 -2.95 -9.03 -11.89
CA ALA A 126 -3.95 -8.00 -11.61
C ALA A 126 -5.34 -8.32 -12.18
N LYS A 127 -5.39 -8.98 -13.36
CA LYS A 127 -6.65 -9.41 -14.00
C LYS A 127 -7.43 -10.43 -13.17
N GLN A 128 -6.79 -11.08 -12.20
CA GLN A 128 -7.45 -12.02 -11.30
C GLN A 128 -8.05 -11.32 -10.08
N SER A 129 -7.69 -10.05 -9.83
CA SER A 129 -8.23 -9.31 -8.71
C SER A 129 -9.75 -9.18 -8.80
N ILE A 130 -10.42 -9.47 -7.68
CA ILE A 130 -11.87 -9.30 -7.54
C ILE A 130 -12.25 -7.84 -7.84
N ALA A 131 -11.45 -6.87 -7.40
CA ALA A 131 -11.72 -5.47 -7.62
C ALA A 131 -11.78 -5.08 -9.11
N LEU A 132 -10.92 -5.70 -9.95
CA LEU A 132 -10.95 -5.49 -11.39
C LEU A 132 -12.09 -6.28 -12.06
N LYS A 133 -12.32 -7.53 -11.65
CA LYS A 133 -13.40 -8.36 -12.22
C LYS A 133 -14.78 -7.75 -11.97
N GLU A 134 -14.98 -7.21 -10.78
CA GLU A 134 -16.26 -6.67 -10.33
C GLU A 134 -16.37 -5.14 -10.45
N GLY A 135 -15.38 -4.49 -11.08
CA GLY A 135 -15.45 -3.10 -11.52
C GLY A 135 -15.32 -2.04 -10.41
N PHE A 136 -14.83 -2.40 -9.20
CA PHE A 136 -14.67 -1.42 -8.11
C PHE A 136 -13.21 -1.03 -7.84
N PHE A 137 -12.28 -1.38 -8.72
CA PHE A 137 -10.84 -1.15 -8.52
C PHE A 137 -10.46 0.33 -8.33
N GLU A 138 -11.19 1.25 -9.00
CA GLU A 138 -10.96 2.70 -8.90
C GLU A 138 -11.62 3.34 -7.67
N GLN A 139 -12.33 2.55 -6.86
CA GLN A 139 -13.04 3.03 -5.68
C GLN A 139 -12.34 2.57 -4.39
N PRO A 140 -12.19 3.45 -3.39
CA PRO A 140 -11.74 3.05 -2.05
C PRO A 140 -12.93 2.42 -1.30
N LEU A 141 -13.31 1.22 -1.69
CA LEU A 141 -14.57 0.58 -1.32
C LEU A 141 -14.73 0.42 0.20
N ILE A 142 -13.65 0.07 0.91
CA ILE A 142 -13.67 -0.06 2.38
C ILE A 142 -14.00 1.28 3.02
N ASP A 143 -13.41 2.38 2.54
CA ASP A 143 -13.66 3.72 3.09
C ASP A 143 -15.12 4.13 2.88
N LEU A 144 -15.70 3.78 1.72
CA LEU A 144 -17.12 4.02 1.42
C LEU A 144 -18.04 3.19 2.32
N TRP A 145 -17.74 1.90 2.53
CA TRP A 145 -18.49 1.05 3.44
C TRP A 145 -18.43 1.57 4.89
N VAL A 146 -17.26 2.00 5.35
CA VAL A 146 -17.06 2.50 6.71
C VAL A 146 -17.80 3.82 6.93
N ALA A 147 -17.84 4.69 5.93
CA ALA A 147 -18.62 5.93 5.99
C ALA A 147 -20.14 5.65 6.15
N LYS A 148 -20.67 4.68 5.39
CA LYS A 148 -22.08 4.26 5.53
C LYS A 148 -22.33 3.56 6.86
N LEU A 149 -21.43 2.67 7.32
CA LEU A 149 -21.54 2.05 8.64
C LEU A 149 -21.66 3.10 9.74
N TYR A 150 -20.80 4.13 9.69
CA TYR A 150 -20.86 5.21 10.67
C TYR A 150 -22.22 5.96 10.62
N GLY A 151 -22.76 6.20 9.43
CA GLY A 151 -24.09 6.80 9.26
C GLY A 151 -25.16 6.00 10.00
N LEU A 152 -25.24 4.68 9.73
CA LEU A 152 -26.21 3.79 10.41
C LEU A 152 -25.99 3.72 11.93
N MET A 153 -24.74 3.67 12.37
CA MET A 153 -24.44 3.68 13.80
C MET A 153 -24.85 5.00 14.47
N SER A 154 -24.72 6.13 13.79
CA SER A 154 -25.11 7.44 14.32
C SER A 154 -26.62 7.62 14.46
N GLU A 155 -27.42 6.88 13.70
CA GLU A 155 -28.88 6.82 13.85
C GLU A 155 -29.31 6.03 15.10
N VAL A 156 -28.51 5.02 15.47
CA VAL A 156 -28.82 4.14 16.62
C VAL A 156 -28.18 4.65 17.92
N PHE A 157 -26.99 5.23 17.85
CA PHE A 157 -26.22 5.67 19.02
C PHE A 157 -26.08 7.19 19.06
N ALA A 158 -26.85 7.86 19.90
CA ALA A 158 -26.83 9.33 20.03
C ALA A 158 -25.47 9.89 20.51
N ASP A 159 -24.68 9.09 21.26
CA ASP A 159 -23.43 9.51 21.90
C ASP A 159 -22.18 9.18 21.05
N LEU A 160 -22.31 8.89 19.76
CA LEU A 160 -21.14 8.70 18.91
C LEU A 160 -20.41 10.02 18.68
N PRO A 161 -19.09 10.07 18.85
CA PRO A 161 -18.31 11.25 18.54
C PRO A 161 -18.46 11.59 17.06
N PRO A 162 -18.62 12.87 16.67
CA PRO A 162 -18.73 13.24 15.27
C PRO A 162 -17.50 12.78 14.49
N LEU A 163 -17.70 12.29 13.26
CA LEU A 163 -16.61 11.95 12.38
C LEU A 163 -15.65 13.14 12.29
N SER A 164 -14.41 12.90 12.66
CA SER A 164 -13.36 13.88 12.42
C SER A 164 -13.30 14.14 10.91
N LYS A 165 -13.67 15.35 10.49
CA LYS A 165 -13.52 15.79 9.09
C LYS A 165 -12.03 15.95 8.77
N LYS A 166 -11.28 14.85 8.79
CA LYS A 166 -9.91 14.86 8.30
C LYS A 166 -9.98 15.25 6.82
N LYS A 167 -9.39 16.39 6.48
CA LYS A 167 -9.25 16.75 5.06
C LYS A 167 -8.50 15.64 4.36
N PRO A 168 -8.96 15.15 3.19
CA PRO A 168 -8.24 14.15 2.44
C PRO A 168 -6.82 14.67 2.15
N GLN A 169 -5.82 13.96 2.63
CA GLN A 169 -4.42 14.30 2.37
C GLN A 169 -3.98 13.61 1.09
N LYS A 170 -3.74 14.39 0.06
CA LYS A 170 -3.10 13.91 -1.16
C LYS A 170 -1.59 13.79 -0.90
N LYS A 171 -1.04 12.59 -1.01
CA LYS A 171 0.41 12.36 -0.99
C LYS A 171 0.90 12.17 -2.41
N LEU A 172 1.78 13.05 -2.85
CA LEU A 172 2.46 12.90 -4.14
C LEU A 172 3.70 12.04 -3.94
N ILE A 173 3.81 10.97 -4.71
CA ILE A 173 4.96 10.07 -4.73
C ILE A 173 5.71 10.29 -6.03
N VAL A 174 7.02 10.53 -5.93
CA VAL A 174 7.91 10.69 -7.10
C VAL A 174 8.97 9.61 -7.07
N ASP A 175 8.92 8.70 -8.02
CA ASP A 175 9.94 7.67 -8.21
C ASP A 175 11.04 8.20 -9.12
N VAL A 176 12.28 8.12 -8.65
CA VAL A 176 13.49 8.48 -9.41
C VAL A 176 14.37 7.23 -9.60
N PRO A 177 14.00 6.35 -10.54
CA PRO A 177 14.84 5.18 -10.86
C PRO A 177 16.16 5.59 -11.50
N LEU A 178 16.17 6.70 -12.25
CA LEU A 178 17.34 7.27 -12.90
C LEU A 178 17.26 8.80 -12.85
N ALA A 179 18.26 9.44 -12.27
CA ALA A 179 18.32 10.89 -12.20
C ALA A 179 18.81 11.54 -13.50
N PHE A 180 19.51 10.78 -14.36
CA PHE A 180 20.05 11.26 -15.63
C PHE A 180 19.82 10.20 -16.72
N GLN A 181 19.39 10.62 -17.90
CA GLN A 181 19.15 9.73 -19.03
C GLN A 181 20.44 9.44 -19.80
N TYR A 182 21.19 10.45 -20.15
CA TYR A 182 22.40 10.35 -20.98
C TYR A 182 23.67 10.75 -20.22
N SER A 183 23.61 11.83 -19.45
CA SER A 183 24.77 12.33 -18.71
C SER A 183 25.16 11.41 -17.55
N HIS A 184 26.42 11.49 -17.14
CA HIS A 184 26.94 10.80 -15.96
C HIS A 184 26.83 9.27 -16.00
N ARG A 185 26.69 8.67 -17.19
CA ARG A 185 26.70 7.22 -17.42
C ARG A 185 28.12 6.68 -17.58
N SER A 186 28.31 5.38 -17.37
CA SER A 186 29.57 4.73 -17.72
C SER A 186 29.75 4.71 -19.23
N LEU A 187 31.03 4.78 -19.70
CA LEU A 187 31.35 4.77 -21.14
C LEU A 187 30.75 3.57 -21.86
N LEU A 188 30.75 2.39 -21.21
CA LEU A 188 30.18 1.19 -21.80
C LEU A 188 28.68 1.33 -22.06
N VAL A 189 27.92 1.89 -21.11
CA VAL A 189 26.48 2.14 -21.29
C VAL A 189 26.22 3.17 -22.39
N VAL A 190 27.06 4.18 -22.46
CA VAL A 190 26.98 5.20 -23.52
C VAL A 190 27.17 4.58 -24.92
N ILE A 191 28.22 3.78 -25.07
CA ILE A 191 28.52 3.09 -26.32
C ILE A 191 27.38 2.12 -26.69
N GLU A 192 26.88 1.36 -25.73
CA GLU A 192 25.76 0.44 -25.93
C GLU A 192 24.50 1.20 -26.41
N GLN A 193 24.16 2.30 -25.75
CA GLN A 193 22.99 3.12 -26.11
C GLN A 193 23.17 3.74 -27.51
N PHE A 194 24.38 4.19 -27.83
CA PHE A 194 24.69 4.73 -29.15
C PHE A 194 24.48 3.70 -30.26
N PHE A 195 25.07 2.50 -30.10
CA PHE A 195 24.89 1.43 -31.08
C PHE A 195 23.46 0.95 -31.18
N LYS A 196 22.74 0.86 -30.05
CA LYS A 196 21.34 0.48 -30.03
C LYS A 196 20.48 1.50 -30.77
N ALA A 197 20.70 2.79 -30.58
CA ALA A 197 19.98 3.85 -31.29
C ALA A 197 20.31 3.82 -32.81
N LEU A 198 21.59 3.54 -33.15
CA LEU A 198 22.02 3.41 -34.55
C LEU A 198 21.34 2.23 -35.26
N ILE A 199 21.32 1.04 -34.61
CA ILE A 199 20.68 -0.17 -35.15
C ILE A 199 19.17 0.02 -35.31
N ASN A 200 18.53 0.74 -34.40
CA ASN A 200 17.09 1.02 -34.44
C ASN A 200 16.73 2.24 -35.32
N PHE A 201 17.72 2.85 -36.00
CA PHE A 201 17.55 4.09 -36.78
C PHE A 201 16.91 5.25 -35.99
N ASP A 202 17.14 5.31 -34.69
CA ASP A 202 16.63 6.37 -33.82
C ASP A 202 17.60 7.56 -33.82
N PHE A 203 17.57 8.33 -34.91
CA PHE A 203 18.42 9.51 -35.07
C PHE A 203 18.13 10.63 -34.06
N LEU A 204 16.87 10.67 -33.56
CA LEU A 204 16.50 11.64 -32.52
C LEU A 204 17.19 11.34 -31.18
N ALA A 205 17.23 10.07 -30.79
CA ALA A 205 17.96 9.64 -29.60
C ALA A 205 19.47 9.92 -29.73
N LEU A 206 20.06 9.66 -30.92
CA LEU A 206 21.47 9.97 -31.21
C LEU A 206 21.76 11.46 -31.09
N TYR A 207 20.92 12.28 -31.72
CA TYR A 207 21.05 13.74 -31.63
C TYR A 207 20.99 14.21 -30.16
N LYS A 208 19.95 13.82 -29.41
CA LYS A 208 19.80 14.21 -28.00
C LYS A 208 20.98 13.75 -27.15
N GLN A 209 21.45 12.52 -27.34
CA GLN A 209 22.61 12.00 -26.64
C GLN A 209 23.84 12.87 -26.89
N LEU A 210 24.15 13.22 -28.14
CA LEU A 210 25.26 14.07 -28.52
C LEU A 210 25.09 15.49 -27.98
N ALA A 211 23.88 16.07 -28.09
CA ALA A 211 23.59 17.42 -27.62
C ALA A 211 23.79 17.56 -26.09
N VAL A 212 23.37 16.56 -25.33
CA VAL A 212 23.62 16.52 -23.88
C VAL A 212 25.10 16.38 -23.54
N TYR A 213 25.85 15.52 -24.27
CA TYR A 213 27.30 15.39 -24.05
C TYR A 213 28.07 16.65 -24.39
N LEU A 214 27.68 17.33 -25.47
CA LEU A 214 28.27 18.62 -25.86
C LEU A 214 27.76 19.78 -25.00
N ARG A 215 26.89 19.54 -24.04
CA ARG A 215 26.26 20.53 -23.15
C ARG A 215 25.47 21.61 -23.94
N ILE A 216 24.96 21.25 -25.11
CA ILE A 216 24.07 22.10 -25.92
C ILE A 216 22.65 22.04 -25.33
N GLU A 217 22.26 20.87 -24.87
CA GLU A 217 20.95 20.65 -24.22
C GLU A 217 21.13 20.09 -22.82
N GLN A 218 20.14 20.34 -21.95
CA GLN A 218 20.06 19.76 -20.61
C GLN A 218 19.63 18.28 -20.69
N ASP A 219 20.11 17.45 -19.75
CA ASP A 219 19.65 16.05 -19.67
C ASP A 219 18.13 16.01 -19.42
N PRO A 220 17.37 15.25 -20.23
CA PRO A 220 15.89 15.22 -20.12
C PRO A 220 15.36 14.79 -18.76
N TYR A 221 16.14 14.02 -17.97
CA TYR A 221 15.75 13.56 -16.64
C TYR A 221 16.24 14.51 -15.53
N ASP A 222 17.14 15.44 -15.81
CA ASP A 222 17.62 16.43 -14.82
C ASP A 222 16.63 17.61 -14.68
N THR A 223 15.43 17.31 -14.20
CA THR A 223 14.37 18.30 -13.99
C THR A 223 14.30 18.84 -12.56
N PHE A 224 15.24 18.47 -11.71
CA PHE A 224 15.19 18.75 -10.26
C PHE A 224 15.16 20.25 -9.93
N SER A 225 15.76 21.10 -10.75
CA SER A 225 15.76 22.55 -10.54
C SER A 225 14.38 23.20 -10.62
N SER A 226 13.46 22.63 -11.44
CA SER A 226 12.09 23.13 -11.59
C SER A 226 11.11 22.60 -10.55
N TRP A 227 11.52 21.59 -9.76
CA TRP A 227 10.61 20.94 -8.80
C TRP A 227 10.19 21.87 -7.66
N VAL A 228 11.11 22.71 -7.17
CA VAL A 228 10.82 23.60 -6.05
C VAL A 228 9.69 24.57 -6.41
N ASP A 229 9.74 25.16 -7.58
CA ASP A 229 8.71 26.10 -8.05
C ASP A 229 7.40 25.37 -8.36
N LEU A 230 7.49 24.23 -9.08
CA LEU A 230 6.33 23.41 -9.44
C LEU A 230 5.54 22.93 -8.22
N PHE A 231 6.21 22.36 -7.22
CA PHE A 231 5.54 21.80 -6.05
C PHE A 231 5.09 22.87 -5.06
N LYS A 232 5.77 24.01 -5.04
CA LYS A 232 5.32 25.18 -4.28
C LYS A 232 4.05 25.78 -4.86
N GLU A 233 3.98 25.90 -6.17
CA GLU A 233 2.79 26.37 -6.88
C GLU A 233 1.61 25.40 -6.69
N ALA A 234 1.87 24.08 -6.80
CA ALA A 234 0.87 23.04 -6.56
C ALA A 234 0.47 22.87 -5.08
N THR A 235 1.13 23.55 -4.13
CA THR A 235 0.92 23.40 -2.68
C THR A 235 1.01 21.96 -2.18
N VAL A 236 1.90 21.16 -2.79
CA VAL A 236 2.07 19.74 -2.48
C VAL A 236 3.52 19.46 -2.11
N THR A 237 3.74 18.68 -1.05
CA THR A 237 5.07 18.20 -0.68
C THR A 237 5.23 16.75 -1.14
N PRO A 238 6.04 16.48 -2.18
CA PRO A 238 6.26 15.12 -2.65
C PRO A 238 7.11 14.31 -1.68
N HIS A 239 6.87 13.00 -1.62
CA HIS A 239 7.80 12.03 -1.10
C HIS A 239 8.64 11.48 -2.26
N VAL A 240 9.95 11.64 -2.21
CA VAL A 240 10.82 11.31 -3.34
C VAL A 240 11.61 10.03 -3.05
N PHE A 241 11.47 9.04 -3.92
CA PHE A 241 12.12 7.73 -3.78
C PHE A 241 13.23 7.58 -4.81
N PHE A 242 14.47 7.51 -4.34
CA PHE A 242 15.63 7.30 -5.21
C PHE A 242 16.06 5.86 -5.22
N ARG A 243 16.39 5.33 -6.41
CA ARG A 243 17.10 4.06 -6.55
C ARG A 243 18.60 4.30 -6.39
N TYR A 244 19.14 3.92 -5.25
CA TYR A 244 20.55 4.07 -4.93
C TYR A 244 21.21 2.70 -4.79
N ALA A 245 21.38 2.04 -5.94
CA ALA A 245 21.86 0.67 -6.05
C ALA A 245 22.84 0.51 -7.22
N LYS A 246 23.67 -0.52 -7.17
CA LYS A 246 24.52 -0.90 -8.33
C LYS A 246 23.65 -1.48 -9.45
N SER A 247 24.10 -1.33 -10.70
CA SER A 247 23.48 -1.98 -11.85
C SER A 247 23.47 -3.50 -11.71
N SER A 248 22.46 -4.13 -12.28
CA SER A 248 22.29 -5.58 -12.28
C SER A 248 21.79 -6.06 -13.64
N ILE A 249 21.59 -7.36 -13.79
CA ILE A 249 20.97 -7.93 -14.99
C ILE A 249 19.49 -7.52 -15.17
N TYR A 250 18.84 -7.06 -14.09
CA TYR A 250 17.43 -6.66 -14.10
C TYR A 250 17.24 -5.18 -14.39
N GLU A 251 18.24 -4.36 -14.07
CA GLU A 251 18.13 -2.90 -14.15
C GLU A 251 19.49 -2.21 -14.27
N THR A 252 19.52 -1.17 -15.10
CA THR A 252 20.71 -0.33 -15.25
C THR A 252 20.54 0.90 -14.36
N ASN A 253 21.46 1.07 -13.40
CA ASN A 253 21.44 2.17 -12.46
C ASN A 253 22.63 3.12 -12.70
N LEU A 254 22.52 4.33 -12.16
CA LEU A 254 23.68 5.24 -12.06
C LEU A 254 24.67 4.71 -11.02
N SER A 255 25.94 5.00 -11.24
CA SER A 255 26.95 4.66 -10.23
C SER A 255 26.66 5.36 -8.92
N ILE A 256 26.62 4.61 -7.81
CA ILE A 256 26.48 5.16 -6.47
C ILE A 256 27.64 6.08 -6.06
N PHE A 257 28.77 6.04 -6.77
CA PHE A 257 29.92 6.90 -6.57
C PHE A 257 29.90 8.16 -7.45
N ASN A 258 28.86 8.34 -8.25
CA ASN A 258 28.74 9.52 -9.11
C ASN A 258 28.39 10.75 -8.26
N HIS A 259 29.28 11.74 -8.24
CA HIS A 259 29.14 12.95 -7.42
C HIS A 259 27.91 13.79 -7.80
N SER A 260 27.61 13.92 -9.08
CA SER A 260 26.42 14.68 -9.52
C SER A 260 25.14 14.01 -9.05
N PHE A 261 25.03 12.68 -9.15
CA PHE A 261 23.90 11.93 -8.63
C PHE A 261 23.77 12.06 -7.11
N GLN A 262 24.87 11.91 -6.37
CA GLN A 262 24.89 12.11 -4.93
C GLN A 262 24.46 13.52 -4.53
N SER A 263 24.92 14.53 -5.27
CA SER A 263 24.54 15.92 -5.03
C SER A 263 23.06 16.16 -5.26
N ARG A 264 22.47 15.57 -6.33
CA ARG A 264 21.02 15.68 -6.58
C ARG A 264 20.19 15.05 -5.45
N ILE A 265 20.58 13.87 -4.95
CA ILE A 265 19.89 13.23 -3.80
C ILE A 265 19.94 14.15 -2.57
N LYS A 266 21.12 14.69 -2.23
CA LYS A 266 21.30 15.59 -1.07
C LYS A 266 20.46 16.86 -1.22
N GLN A 267 20.55 17.54 -2.36
CA GLN A 267 19.77 18.75 -2.66
C GLN A 267 18.28 18.50 -2.57
N THR A 268 17.79 17.40 -3.15
CA THR A 268 16.36 17.01 -3.06
C THR A 268 15.95 16.78 -1.61
N GLY A 269 16.82 16.12 -0.82
CA GLY A 269 16.57 15.87 0.59
C GLY A 269 16.54 17.11 1.49
N ASP A 270 17.06 18.23 1.04
CA ASP A 270 16.96 19.49 1.78
C ASP A 270 15.55 20.11 1.70
N PHE A 271 14.78 19.76 0.66
CA PHE A 271 13.44 20.29 0.44
C PHE A 271 12.33 19.25 0.71
N TYR A 272 12.60 17.94 0.45
CA TYR A 272 11.57 16.90 0.44
C TYR A 272 11.97 15.69 1.27
N PRO A 273 11.00 14.99 1.89
CA PRO A 273 11.24 13.71 2.51
C PRO A 273 11.72 12.68 1.45
N LEU A 274 12.78 11.94 1.81
CA LEU A 274 13.38 10.93 0.97
C LEU A 274 12.99 9.53 1.41
N GLY A 275 12.78 8.65 0.43
CA GLY A 275 12.63 7.21 0.61
C GLY A 275 13.56 6.43 -0.32
N LEU A 276 13.64 5.14 -0.10
CA LEU A 276 14.44 4.23 -0.92
C LEU A 276 13.56 3.50 -1.93
N LEU A 277 13.84 3.69 -3.22
CA LEU A 277 13.27 2.88 -4.29
C LEU A 277 14.12 1.61 -4.40
N LEU A 278 13.60 0.52 -3.85
CA LEU A 278 14.34 -0.75 -3.76
C LEU A 278 14.64 -1.35 -5.14
N SER A 279 15.86 -1.82 -5.30
CA SER A 279 16.27 -2.52 -6.51
C SER A 279 15.63 -3.91 -6.62
N ALA A 280 15.66 -4.49 -7.83
CA ALA A 280 15.28 -5.89 -8.04
C ALA A 280 16.13 -6.84 -7.19
N GLN A 281 17.42 -6.57 -7.06
CA GLN A 281 18.31 -7.41 -6.25
C GLN A 281 18.00 -7.32 -4.76
N ALA A 282 17.60 -6.15 -4.26
CA ALA A 282 17.18 -6.01 -2.86
C ALA A 282 15.93 -6.86 -2.55
N GLN A 283 15.02 -7.00 -3.51
CA GLN A 283 13.85 -7.86 -3.37
C GLN A 283 14.20 -9.36 -3.46
N LEU A 284 15.09 -9.74 -4.38
CA LEU A 284 15.46 -11.16 -4.64
C LEU A 284 16.48 -11.72 -3.64
N LYS A 285 17.33 -10.85 -3.07
CA LYS A 285 18.39 -11.21 -2.13
C LYS A 285 18.42 -10.22 -0.95
N PRO A 286 17.34 -10.16 -0.14
CA PRO A 286 17.16 -9.12 0.88
C PRO A 286 18.32 -9.08 1.88
N ASP A 287 18.74 -10.19 2.44
CA ASP A 287 19.81 -10.26 3.44
C ASP A 287 21.13 -9.62 2.97
N GLN A 288 21.44 -9.73 1.68
CA GLN A 288 22.68 -9.22 1.11
C GLN A 288 22.57 -7.79 0.61
N GLN A 289 21.47 -7.45 -0.04
CA GLN A 289 21.35 -6.19 -0.80
C GLN A 289 20.49 -5.13 -0.12
N MET A 290 19.40 -5.50 0.54
CA MET A 290 18.49 -4.52 1.16
C MET A 290 19.18 -3.72 2.26
N ASN A 291 19.89 -4.42 3.18
CA ASN A 291 20.69 -3.76 4.22
C ASN A 291 21.81 -2.90 3.63
N LYS A 292 22.41 -3.35 2.53
CA LYS A 292 23.48 -2.61 1.86
C LYS A 292 22.94 -1.32 1.24
N GLU A 293 21.85 -1.38 0.48
CA GLU A 293 21.23 -0.21 -0.12
C GLU A 293 20.80 0.80 0.96
N LYS A 294 20.17 0.30 2.04
CA LYS A 294 19.76 1.13 3.18
C LYS A 294 20.95 1.82 3.85
N ARG A 295 22.05 1.09 4.09
CA ARG A 295 23.26 1.62 4.69
C ARG A 295 23.97 2.63 3.76
N ASP A 296 24.11 2.30 2.48
CA ASP A 296 24.79 3.17 1.51
C ASP A 296 24.02 4.49 1.35
N PHE A 297 22.68 4.43 1.34
CA PHE A 297 21.84 5.61 1.28
C PHE A 297 21.90 6.44 2.58
N TYR A 298 21.94 5.78 3.75
CA TYR A 298 22.15 6.45 5.04
C TYR A 298 23.51 7.16 5.09
N GLN A 299 24.58 6.49 4.61
CA GLN A 299 25.91 7.11 4.57
C GLN A 299 25.95 8.36 3.70
N LEU A 300 25.20 8.37 2.59
CA LEU A 300 25.07 9.51 1.72
C LEU A 300 24.29 10.67 2.35
N THR A 301 23.09 10.35 2.87
CA THR A 301 22.11 11.38 3.30
C THR A 301 22.22 11.76 4.76
N ARG A 302 22.86 10.91 5.58
CA ARG A 302 22.90 11.00 7.06
C ARG A 302 21.51 11.01 7.70
N ARG A 303 20.50 10.47 7.00
CA ARG A 303 19.10 10.38 7.43
C ARG A 303 18.67 8.92 7.51
N GLN A 304 17.99 8.53 8.58
CA GLN A 304 17.43 7.19 8.69
C GLN A 304 16.35 6.98 7.63
N VAL A 305 16.46 5.90 6.85
CA VAL A 305 15.49 5.50 5.85
C VAL A 305 14.51 4.53 6.48
N LYS A 306 13.28 5.00 6.71
CA LYS A 306 12.19 4.21 7.29
C LYS A 306 11.13 3.84 6.25
N CYS A 307 11.09 4.53 5.13
CA CYS A 307 10.12 4.34 4.06
C CYS A 307 10.79 3.82 2.80
N CYS A 308 10.09 2.92 2.13
CA CYS A 308 10.52 2.34 0.87
C CYS A 308 9.37 2.23 -0.13
N ARG A 309 9.77 1.98 -1.37
CA ARG A 309 8.87 1.71 -2.47
C ARG A 309 9.53 0.72 -3.45
N VAL A 310 8.72 -0.09 -4.12
CA VAL A 310 9.15 -0.90 -5.26
C VAL A 310 8.41 -0.43 -6.51
N GLN A 311 9.13 -0.20 -7.60
CA GLN A 311 8.53 0.17 -8.88
C GLN A 311 7.89 -1.03 -9.55
N PHE A 312 8.58 -2.17 -9.52
CA PHE A 312 8.10 -3.45 -10.01
C PHE A 312 8.34 -4.51 -8.95
N ALA A 313 7.34 -5.32 -8.67
CA ALA A 313 7.49 -6.45 -7.77
C ALA A 313 8.23 -7.60 -8.48
N TYR A 314 9.21 -8.18 -7.80
CA TYR A 314 9.94 -9.39 -8.21
C TYR A 314 9.63 -10.58 -7.31
N VAL A 315 9.01 -10.33 -6.17
CA VAL A 315 8.54 -11.33 -5.21
C VAL A 315 7.10 -11.01 -4.79
N PRO A 316 6.33 -11.99 -4.29
CA PRO A 316 4.99 -11.74 -3.75
C PRO A 316 5.03 -10.71 -2.61
N PHE A 317 4.02 -9.84 -2.52
CA PHE A 317 3.99 -8.77 -1.51
C PHE A 317 4.08 -9.28 -0.07
N VAL A 318 3.46 -10.41 0.23
CA VAL A 318 3.55 -11.01 1.58
C VAL A 318 5.00 -11.34 1.95
N GLN A 319 5.76 -11.90 1.01
CA GLN A 319 7.19 -12.17 1.22
C GLN A 319 7.96 -10.86 1.34
N LEU A 320 7.73 -9.90 0.42
CA LEU A 320 8.38 -8.60 0.46
C LEU A 320 8.17 -7.90 1.81
N TYR A 321 6.95 -7.87 2.31
CA TYR A 321 6.61 -7.17 3.54
C TYR A 321 7.25 -7.79 4.80
N LYS A 322 7.41 -9.11 4.83
CA LYS A 322 8.19 -9.78 5.89
C LYS A 322 9.65 -9.34 5.85
N GLU A 323 10.24 -9.28 4.67
CA GLU A 323 11.62 -8.81 4.49
C GLU A 323 11.76 -7.32 4.85
N LEU A 324 10.81 -6.47 4.47
CA LEU A 324 10.83 -5.06 4.86
C LEU A 324 10.84 -4.88 6.38
N VAL A 325 10.02 -5.65 7.09
CA VAL A 325 10.00 -5.63 8.56
C VAL A 325 11.30 -6.14 9.15
N ALA A 326 11.83 -7.26 8.65
CA ALA A 326 13.11 -7.82 9.09
C ALA A 326 14.27 -6.84 8.90
N HIS A 327 14.17 -5.96 7.89
CA HIS A 327 15.15 -4.92 7.59
C HIS A 327 14.74 -3.53 8.14
N GLU A 328 13.83 -3.48 9.12
CA GLU A 328 13.44 -2.28 9.86
C GLU A 328 12.85 -1.15 8.99
N PHE A 329 12.17 -1.47 7.91
CA PHE A 329 11.30 -0.51 7.25
C PHE A 329 9.97 -0.44 8.00
N THR A 330 9.43 0.76 8.16
CA THR A 330 8.18 1.00 8.88
C THR A 330 7.03 1.49 8.00
N GLU A 331 7.36 1.97 6.79
CA GLU A 331 6.38 2.47 5.83
C GLU A 331 6.69 1.95 4.42
N ASP A 332 5.66 1.48 3.72
CA ASP A 332 5.70 1.06 2.32
C ASP A 332 4.71 1.87 1.48
N PHE A 333 5.13 2.22 0.25
CA PHE A 333 4.34 2.98 -0.73
C PHE A 333 4.16 2.22 -2.03
N SER A 334 4.13 0.89 -1.97
CA SER A 334 4.13 0.02 -3.16
C SER A 334 2.79 -0.63 -3.48
N MET A 335 1.74 -0.43 -2.63
CA MET A 335 0.46 -1.13 -2.75
C MET A 335 -0.33 -0.65 -3.97
N GLY A 336 0.05 -1.12 -5.14
CA GLY A 336 -0.59 -0.83 -6.42
C GLY A 336 -0.29 -1.90 -7.45
N TYR A 337 -0.89 -1.80 -8.61
CA TYR A 337 -0.53 -2.58 -9.79
C TYR A 337 0.17 -1.69 -10.80
N SER A 338 1.26 -2.18 -11.39
CA SER A 338 1.97 -1.43 -12.43
C SER A 338 1.07 -1.19 -13.64
N GLY A 339 0.96 0.08 -14.05
CA GLY A 339 0.18 0.47 -15.24
C GLY A 339 -1.34 0.55 -15.02
N LEU A 340 -1.83 0.35 -13.80
CA LEU A 340 -3.25 0.48 -13.45
C LEU A 340 -3.45 1.54 -12.37
N LEU A 341 -4.40 2.43 -12.59
CA LEU A 341 -4.80 3.45 -11.61
C LEU A 341 -5.95 2.92 -10.77
N GLY A 342 -5.77 2.85 -9.46
CA GLY A 342 -6.79 2.37 -8.53
C GLY A 342 -6.22 1.85 -7.22
N PHE A 343 -7.10 1.31 -6.39
CA PHE A 343 -6.82 0.88 -5.02
C PHE A 343 -6.66 -0.64 -4.95
N ARG A 344 -5.42 -1.14 -5.01
CA ARG A 344 -5.16 -2.59 -4.92
C ARG A 344 -5.72 -3.23 -3.65
N ALA A 345 -5.68 -2.52 -2.52
CA ALA A 345 -6.26 -2.96 -1.25
C ALA A 345 -7.67 -2.39 -1.00
N SER A 346 -8.31 -1.79 -2.01
CA SER A 346 -9.66 -1.21 -1.97
C SER A 346 -9.88 -0.19 -0.83
N THR A 347 -8.82 0.51 -0.44
CA THR A 347 -8.85 1.58 0.56
C THR A 347 -7.91 2.72 0.19
N ALA A 348 -8.26 3.93 0.55
CA ALA A 348 -7.40 5.12 0.52
C ALA A 348 -6.74 5.40 1.88
N THR A 349 -7.17 4.70 2.92
CA THR A 349 -6.65 4.86 4.29
C THR A 349 -5.41 3.98 4.50
N PRO A 350 -4.27 4.55 4.96
CA PRO A 350 -3.11 3.75 5.32
C PRO A 350 -3.40 2.75 6.43
N PHE A 351 -2.89 1.54 6.28
CA PHE A 351 -3.15 0.43 7.20
C PHE A 351 -1.87 -0.34 7.54
N TYR A 352 -1.88 -1.08 8.63
CA TYR A 352 -0.82 -2.05 8.94
C TYR A 352 -1.10 -3.36 8.23
N PHE A 353 -0.11 -3.92 7.56
CA PHE A 353 -0.31 -5.17 6.82
C PHE A 353 -0.53 -6.35 7.77
N TYR A 354 -1.42 -7.27 7.39
CA TYR A 354 -1.69 -8.48 8.14
C TYR A 354 -1.07 -9.70 7.45
N ASP A 355 -0.18 -10.39 8.15
CA ASP A 355 0.44 -11.63 7.68
C ASP A 355 -0.47 -12.83 7.97
N LEU A 356 -1.13 -13.32 6.94
CA LEU A 356 -2.02 -14.49 7.01
C LEU A 356 -1.30 -15.80 7.35
N THR A 357 0.02 -15.89 7.08
CA THR A 357 0.79 -17.10 7.38
C THR A 357 1.04 -17.26 8.87
N ASN A 358 1.39 -16.14 9.53
CA ASN A 358 1.70 -16.12 10.95
C ASN A 358 0.55 -15.60 11.81
N GLU A 359 -0.58 -15.20 11.21
CA GLU A 359 -1.78 -14.66 11.86
C GLU A 359 -1.46 -13.47 12.76
N VAL A 360 -0.68 -12.51 12.25
CA VAL A 360 -0.21 -11.36 13.00
C VAL A 360 -0.21 -10.08 12.16
N GLN A 361 -0.54 -8.97 12.80
CA GLN A 361 -0.34 -7.65 12.22
C GLN A 361 1.16 -7.32 12.21
N LEU A 362 1.71 -6.98 11.05
CA LEU A 362 3.09 -6.53 10.92
C LEU A 362 3.22 -5.04 11.34
N PRO A 363 4.38 -4.64 11.91
CA PRO A 363 4.65 -3.23 12.23
C PRO A 363 5.05 -2.43 10.97
N LEU A 364 4.48 -2.75 9.83
CA LEU A 364 4.68 -2.10 8.53
C LEU A 364 3.40 -1.39 8.12
N LYS A 365 3.45 -0.07 8.06
CA LYS A 365 2.34 0.76 7.58
C LYS A 365 2.39 0.85 6.06
N VAL A 366 1.33 0.43 5.42
CA VAL A 366 1.17 0.46 3.97
C VAL A 366 0.34 1.68 3.59
N ALA A 367 0.89 2.52 2.70
CA ALA A 367 0.17 3.61 2.07
C ALA A 367 -0.35 3.11 0.71
N PRO A 368 -1.68 3.01 0.53
CA PRO A 368 -2.29 2.50 -0.70
C PRO A 368 -2.23 3.52 -1.83
#